data_71262e3bed54621e0b634e45abc4d06e
#
_entry.id   71262e3bed54621e0b634e45abc4d06e
#
_cell.length_a   1.000
_cell.length_b   1.000
_cell.length_c   1.000
_cell.angle_alpha   90.00
_cell.angle_beta   90.00
_cell.angle_gamma   90.00
#
_symmetry.space_group_name_H-M   'P 1'
#
loop_
_entity.id
_entity.type
_entity.pdbx_description
1 polymer ?
#
loop_
_entity_poly.entity_id
_entity_poly.type
_entity_poly.pdbx_seq_one_letter_code
_entity_poly.pdbx_strand_id
1 'polypeptide(L)'
;MRHIDADTITQAVIARYAAVGDARLREVMTSLVQHLHAFARDVRLTEAEWAEGLRFLADSGRDAARGRPEVALLSDSLGLTALVTAANQRRPRGCTEATLTVPWSANGVPYHAGEGPGERCYVRGHVRALDGAPIPGAEVQAGLPVNEGFQGVLLTDAEGRFLFETAVAAPQPIARDGRVGRLLHALGGPPWRPAHLRFTISAAGYERLVTQLFREGDPYLDADAVFGVRSSLVTDWVRHEGGRTPDGHTSALPFTTLDFTFVLNNATTGDKT
;
A
#
# COMPACT_ATOMS: atom_id res chain seq x y z
N MET A 1 34.71 28.90 -2.86
CA MET A 1 33.55 29.22 -2.00
C MET A 1 34.08 29.44 -0.57
N ARG A 2 34.40 30.69 -0.21
CA ARG A 2 34.99 30.99 1.13
C ARG A 2 34.02 31.75 2.03
N HIS A 3 32.82 32.12 1.53
CA HIS A 3 31.83 32.87 2.29
C HIS A 3 30.47 32.17 2.08
N ILE A 4 30.20 31.12 2.84
CA ILE A 4 28.91 30.40 2.90
C ILE A 4 28.29 30.72 4.26
N ASP A 5 27.07 31.23 4.22
CA ASP A 5 26.24 31.57 5.37
C ASP A 5 24.83 30.96 5.22
N ALA A 6 23.95 31.26 6.13
CA ALA A 6 22.58 30.72 6.14
C ALA A 6 21.77 31.13 4.89
N ASP A 7 22.11 32.24 4.27
CA ASP A 7 21.37 32.76 3.09
C ASP A 7 21.92 32.17 1.78
N THR A 8 23.21 31.91 1.71
CA THR A 8 23.91 31.50 0.49
C THR A 8 24.10 29.97 0.38
N ILE A 9 24.01 29.21 1.46
CA ILE A 9 24.28 27.76 1.50
C ILE A 9 23.43 26.99 0.48
N THR A 10 22.16 27.33 0.32
CA THR A 10 21.25 26.60 -0.59
C THR A 10 21.76 26.67 -2.02
N GLN A 11 22.08 27.85 -2.50
CA GLN A 11 22.59 28.07 -3.87
C GLN A 11 24.00 27.48 -4.05
N ALA A 12 24.83 27.54 -3.01
CA ALA A 12 26.15 26.92 -3.04
C ALA A 12 26.10 25.39 -3.17
N VAL A 13 25.13 24.72 -2.53
CA VAL A 13 24.91 23.28 -2.69
C VAL A 13 24.37 22.93 -4.07
N ILE A 14 23.34 23.66 -4.55
CA ILE A 14 22.72 23.43 -5.85
C ILE A 14 23.74 23.64 -6.99
N ALA A 15 24.59 24.66 -6.90
CA ALA A 15 25.63 24.93 -7.90
C ALA A 15 26.60 23.71 -8.10
N ARG A 16 26.83 22.90 -7.09
CA ARG A 16 27.64 21.67 -7.22
C ARG A 16 26.97 20.61 -8.08
N TYR A 17 25.65 20.61 -8.17
CA TYR A 17 24.90 19.65 -8.99
C TYR A 17 24.94 19.96 -10.48
N ALA A 18 25.39 21.15 -10.90
CA ALA A 18 25.52 21.52 -12.31
C ALA A 18 26.42 20.55 -13.10
N ALA A 19 27.39 19.92 -12.43
CA ALA A 19 28.32 18.94 -13.03
C ALA A 19 27.77 17.49 -13.04
N VAL A 20 26.60 17.23 -12.45
CA VAL A 20 25.99 15.89 -12.43
C VAL A 20 25.45 15.58 -13.83
N GLY A 21 25.97 14.51 -14.45
CA GLY A 21 25.59 14.10 -15.81
C GLY A 21 24.15 13.62 -15.92
N ASP A 22 23.64 12.93 -14.90
CA ASP A 22 22.24 12.49 -14.83
C ASP A 22 21.32 13.68 -14.56
N ALA A 23 20.54 14.06 -15.56
CA ALA A 23 19.64 15.21 -15.50
C ALA A 23 18.51 14.99 -14.48
N ARG A 24 17.99 13.74 -14.37
CA ARG A 24 16.91 13.43 -13.43
C ARG A 24 17.40 13.45 -11.99
N LEU A 25 18.55 12.84 -11.72
CA LEU A 25 19.18 12.90 -10.40
C LEU A 25 19.44 14.36 -9.98
N ARG A 26 19.96 15.18 -10.89
CA ARG A 26 20.20 16.60 -10.64
C ARG A 26 18.90 17.33 -10.27
N GLU A 27 17.82 17.12 -11.02
CA GLU A 27 16.51 17.71 -10.75
C GLU A 27 16.00 17.32 -9.35
N VAL A 28 15.99 16.02 -9.06
CA VAL A 28 15.51 15.48 -7.76
C VAL A 28 16.32 16.05 -6.60
N MET A 29 17.65 16.02 -6.69
CA MET A 29 18.51 16.50 -5.60
C MET A 29 18.43 18.02 -5.43
N THR A 30 18.26 18.78 -6.50
CA THR A 30 18.03 20.23 -6.43
C THR A 30 16.75 20.55 -5.66
N SER A 31 15.64 19.90 -6.05
CA SER A 31 14.35 20.08 -5.39
C SER A 31 14.39 19.64 -3.92
N LEU A 32 15.00 18.48 -3.62
CA LEU A 32 15.14 17.98 -2.26
C LEU A 32 15.88 18.98 -1.36
N VAL A 33 17.02 19.50 -1.80
CA VAL A 33 17.81 20.47 -1.03
C VAL A 33 17.03 21.77 -0.80
N GLN A 34 16.33 22.28 -1.82
CA GLN A 34 15.49 23.47 -1.66
C GLN A 34 14.44 23.29 -0.56
N HIS A 35 13.71 22.17 -0.59
CA HIS A 35 12.66 21.90 0.39
C HIS A 35 13.20 21.62 1.80
N LEU A 36 14.30 20.85 1.91
CA LEU A 36 14.92 20.62 3.22
C LEU A 36 15.45 21.90 3.86
N HIS A 37 16.10 22.77 3.07
CA HIS A 37 16.61 24.04 3.60
C HIS A 37 15.46 25.02 3.91
N ALA A 38 14.40 25.04 3.11
CA ALA A 38 13.20 25.81 3.42
C ALA A 38 12.58 25.34 4.72
N PHE A 39 12.32 24.03 4.85
CA PHE A 39 11.81 23.43 6.09
C PHE A 39 12.64 23.85 7.32
N ALA A 40 13.97 23.69 7.28
CA ALA A 40 14.84 24.04 8.40
C ALA A 40 14.71 25.51 8.81
N ARG A 41 14.55 26.44 7.83
CA ARG A 41 14.33 27.87 8.10
C ARG A 41 12.94 28.15 8.66
N ASP A 42 11.91 27.57 8.04
CA ASP A 42 10.51 27.82 8.40
C ASP A 42 10.21 27.42 9.85
N VAL A 43 10.73 26.25 10.27
CA VAL A 43 10.56 25.78 11.65
C VAL A 43 11.64 26.31 12.62
N ARG A 44 12.65 27.05 12.10
CA ARG A 44 13.82 27.51 12.89
C ARG A 44 14.48 26.34 13.64
N LEU A 45 14.73 25.27 12.88
CA LEU A 45 15.27 24.01 13.42
C LEU A 45 16.54 24.24 14.25
N THR A 46 16.53 23.81 15.50
CA THR A 46 17.69 23.92 16.37
C THR A 46 18.69 22.79 16.14
N GLU A 47 19.95 22.97 16.55
CA GLU A 47 20.99 21.94 16.46
C GLU A 47 20.62 20.69 17.25
N ALA A 48 19.95 20.84 18.39
CA ALA A 48 19.51 19.72 19.22
C ALA A 48 18.41 18.88 18.53
N GLU A 49 17.42 19.54 17.94
CA GLU A 49 16.36 18.88 17.16
C GLU A 49 16.93 18.21 15.91
N TRP A 50 17.86 18.88 15.22
CA TRP A 50 18.56 18.30 14.07
C TRP A 50 19.34 17.03 14.46
N ALA A 51 20.11 17.07 15.56
CA ALA A 51 20.84 15.92 16.06
C ALA A 51 19.92 14.77 16.46
N GLU A 52 18.74 15.05 17.03
CA GLU A 52 17.72 14.04 17.33
C GLU A 52 17.14 13.42 16.06
N GLY A 53 16.81 14.24 15.04
CA GLY A 53 16.35 13.77 13.74
C GLY A 53 17.35 12.83 13.07
N LEU A 54 18.64 13.18 13.09
CA LEU A 54 19.71 12.31 12.55
C LEU A 54 19.80 10.97 13.30
N ARG A 55 19.71 10.99 14.64
CA ARG A 55 19.69 9.76 15.44
C ARG A 55 18.48 8.91 15.12
N PHE A 56 17.30 9.51 15.02
CA PHE A 56 16.06 8.82 14.65
C PHE A 56 16.20 8.09 13.30
N LEU A 57 16.69 8.77 12.26
CA LEU A 57 16.89 8.18 10.93
C LEU A 57 17.94 7.06 10.94
N ALA A 58 19.08 7.28 11.60
CA ALA A 58 20.14 6.28 11.72
C ALA A 58 19.66 5.01 12.44
N ASP A 59 18.88 5.18 13.50
CA ASP A 59 18.34 4.08 14.27
C ASP A 59 17.24 3.34 13.52
N SER A 60 16.35 4.03 12.82
CA SER A 60 15.33 3.42 11.97
C SER A 60 15.97 2.59 10.85
N GLY A 61 17.08 3.07 10.28
CA GLY A 61 17.88 2.31 9.31
C GLY A 61 18.49 1.03 9.91
N ARG A 62 18.99 1.09 11.14
CA ARG A 62 19.50 -0.11 11.84
C ARG A 62 18.41 -1.13 12.16
N ASP A 63 17.23 -0.66 12.53
CA ASP A 63 16.08 -1.52 12.80
C ASP A 63 15.59 -2.17 11.51
N ALA A 64 15.61 -1.45 10.38
CA ALA A 64 15.30 -1.99 9.05
C ALA A 64 16.25 -3.12 8.64
N ALA A 65 17.56 -2.97 8.90
CA ALA A 65 18.56 -4.01 8.64
C ALA A 65 18.36 -5.28 9.49
N ARG A 66 17.61 -5.19 10.59
CA ARG A 66 17.19 -6.32 11.44
C ARG A 66 15.83 -6.92 11.09
N GLY A 67 15.29 -6.56 9.93
CA GLY A 67 14.00 -7.06 9.44
C GLY A 67 12.76 -6.30 9.94
N ARG A 68 12.94 -5.17 10.63
CA ARG A 68 11.83 -4.27 11.01
C ARG A 68 11.67 -3.18 9.96
N PRO A 69 10.55 -3.05 9.26
CA PRO A 69 10.40 -2.13 8.13
C PRO A 69 10.18 -0.65 8.56
N GLU A 70 10.95 -0.17 9.56
CA GLU A 70 10.78 1.16 10.17
C GLU A 70 10.89 2.31 9.15
N VAL A 71 11.81 2.21 8.17
CA VAL A 71 11.97 3.26 7.16
C VAL A 71 10.78 3.30 6.21
N ALA A 72 10.27 2.14 5.79
CA ALA A 72 9.05 2.05 4.97
C ALA A 72 7.84 2.56 5.75
N LEU A 73 7.70 2.14 7.01
CA LEU A 73 6.62 2.60 7.89
C LEU A 73 6.68 4.12 8.12
N LEU A 74 7.86 4.73 8.21
CA LEU A 74 8.01 6.18 8.30
C LEU A 74 7.46 6.87 7.04
N SER A 75 7.84 6.38 5.85
CA SER A 75 7.33 6.89 4.57
C SER A 75 5.80 6.78 4.49
N ASP A 76 5.25 5.63 4.90
CA ASP A 76 3.81 5.36 4.91
C ASP A 76 3.08 6.30 5.88
N SER A 77 3.61 6.44 7.10
CA SER A 77 3.02 7.28 8.16
C SER A 77 3.09 8.78 7.87
N LEU A 78 4.06 9.21 7.06
CA LEU A 78 4.13 10.59 6.55
C LEU A 78 3.27 10.80 5.28
N GLY A 79 2.57 9.77 4.81
CA GLY A 79 1.76 9.82 3.59
C GLY A 79 2.57 9.89 2.30
N LEU A 80 3.91 9.80 2.36
CA LEU A 80 4.77 9.94 1.17
C LEU A 80 4.56 8.78 0.19
N THR A 81 4.45 7.55 0.69
CA THR A 81 4.14 6.38 -0.15
C THR A 81 2.79 6.54 -0.84
N ALA A 82 1.76 7.00 -0.11
CA ALA A 82 0.43 7.24 -0.66
C ALA A 82 0.46 8.32 -1.75
N LEU A 83 1.16 9.42 -1.51
CA LEU A 83 1.34 10.51 -2.49
C LEU A 83 2.06 10.04 -3.75
N VAL A 84 3.20 9.34 -3.60
CA VAL A 84 3.99 8.84 -4.74
C VAL A 84 3.18 7.83 -5.54
N THR A 85 2.47 6.91 -4.87
CA THR A 85 1.59 5.96 -5.54
C THR A 85 0.50 6.67 -6.34
N ALA A 86 -0.20 7.64 -5.73
CA ALA A 86 -1.26 8.38 -6.40
C ALA A 86 -0.75 9.22 -7.58
N ALA A 87 0.47 9.76 -7.49
CA ALA A 87 1.08 10.55 -8.56
C ALA A 87 1.50 9.69 -9.76
N ASN A 88 1.99 8.47 -9.52
CA ASN A 88 2.60 7.62 -10.56
C ASN A 88 1.65 6.55 -11.11
N GLN A 89 0.62 6.16 -10.35
CA GLN A 89 -0.35 5.14 -10.76
C GLN A 89 -1.70 5.76 -11.12
N ARG A 90 -1.68 6.88 -11.86
CA ARG A 90 -2.89 7.49 -12.40
C ARG A 90 -3.47 6.57 -13.47
N ARG A 91 -4.66 6.05 -13.21
CA ARG A 91 -5.39 5.18 -14.13
C ARG A 91 -6.55 5.93 -14.76
N PRO A 92 -6.99 5.57 -15.97
CA PRO A 92 -8.20 6.12 -16.58
C PRO A 92 -9.40 5.97 -15.63
N ARG A 93 -10.36 6.90 -15.75
CA ARG A 93 -11.61 6.81 -14.99
C ARG A 93 -12.33 5.50 -15.34
N GLY A 94 -12.76 4.78 -14.31
CA GLY A 94 -13.40 3.48 -14.45
C GLY A 94 -12.47 2.29 -14.16
N CYS A 95 -11.14 2.49 -14.19
CA CYS A 95 -10.21 1.48 -13.69
C CYS A 95 -10.20 1.44 -12.17
N THR A 96 -9.90 0.26 -11.61
CA THR A 96 -9.68 0.10 -10.17
C THR A 96 -8.46 0.91 -9.73
N GLU A 97 -8.61 1.69 -8.65
CA GLU A 97 -7.51 2.49 -8.10
C GLU A 97 -6.43 1.61 -7.48
N ALA A 98 -5.18 2.00 -7.66
CA ALA A 98 -4.06 1.40 -6.95
C ALA A 98 -3.93 2.02 -5.55
N THR A 99 -3.44 1.22 -4.61
CA THR A 99 -3.10 1.70 -3.26
C THR A 99 -1.64 1.39 -2.93
N LEU A 100 -1.30 1.48 -1.65
CA LEU A 100 0.06 1.32 -1.15
C LEU A 100 0.74 0.05 -1.69
N THR A 101 1.85 0.25 -2.35
CA THR A 101 2.76 -0.82 -2.80
C THR A 101 3.62 -1.27 -1.62
N VAL A 102 3.09 -2.07 -0.73
CA VAL A 102 3.94 -2.78 0.22
C VAL A 102 4.54 -3.97 -0.53
N PRO A 103 5.86 -4.19 -0.50
CA PRO A 103 6.46 -5.38 -1.08
C PRO A 103 5.85 -6.61 -0.39
N TRP A 104 5.00 -7.31 -1.11
CA TRP A 104 4.45 -8.57 -0.68
C TRP A 104 4.78 -9.60 -1.75
N SER A 105 5.49 -10.65 -1.36
CA SER A 105 5.82 -11.77 -2.22
C SER A 105 4.99 -12.96 -1.78
N ALA A 106 4.02 -13.30 -2.57
CA ALA A 106 3.33 -14.61 -2.47
C ALA A 106 4.15 -15.67 -3.21
N ASN A 107 5.39 -15.82 -3.00
CA ASN A 107 6.37 -16.80 -3.53
C ASN A 107 5.79 -17.94 -4.42
N GLY A 108 4.82 -17.65 -5.31
CA GLY A 108 4.21 -18.61 -6.22
C GLY A 108 3.50 -19.80 -5.56
N VAL A 109 3.16 -19.70 -4.28
CA VAL A 109 2.46 -20.79 -3.58
C VAL A 109 1.04 -20.88 -4.11
N PRO A 110 0.59 -22.04 -4.63
CA PRO A 110 -0.78 -22.26 -5.04
C PRO A 110 -1.76 -21.99 -3.89
N TYR A 111 -2.94 -21.50 -4.24
CA TYR A 111 -4.02 -21.32 -3.27
C TYR A 111 -4.32 -22.63 -2.54
N HIS A 112 -4.26 -22.59 -1.22
CA HIS A 112 -4.84 -23.60 -0.36
C HIS A 112 -5.90 -22.91 0.52
N ALA A 113 -7.13 -23.40 0.48
CA ALA A 113 -8.17 -22.96 1.40
C ALA A 113 -7.65 -23.09 2.82
N GLY A 114 -7.34 -21.98 3.48
CA GLY A 114 -6.70 -21.98 4.78
C GLY A 114 -7.74 -22.10 5.89
N GLU A 115 -7.59 -23.07 6.77
CA GLU A 115 -8.26 -23.09 8.07
C GLU A 115 -7.59 -22.03 8.99
N GLY A 116 -7.82 -20.75 8.72
CA GLY A 116 -7.40 -19.67 9.63
C GLY A 116 -8.35 -19.58 10.83
N PRO A 117 -7.88 -19.21 12.02
CA PRO A 117 -8.77 -18.93 13.14
C PRO A 117 -9.60 -17.68 12.82
N GLY A 118 -10.94 -17.84 12.77
CA GLY A 118 -11.86 -16.73 12.53
C GLY A 118 -13.10 -17.13 11.75
N GLU A 119 -14.03 -16.19 11.61
CA GLU A 119 -15.20 -16.35 10.74
C GLU A 119 -14.72 -16.44 9.27
N ARG A 120 -15.29 -17.40 8.51
CA ARG A 120 -14.96 -17.59 7.10
C ARG A 120 -15.40 -16.38 6.25
N CYS A 121 -14.59 -16.02 5.30
CA CYS A 121 -14.92 -15.02 4.30
C CYS A 121 -14.74 -15.61 2.88
N TYR A 122 -15.82 -15.63 2.12
CA TYR A 122 -15.78 -16.00 0.71
C TYR A 122 -15.61 -14.74 -0.13
N VAL A 123 -14.51 -14.65 -0.84
CA VAL A 123 -14.19 -13.53 -1.73
C VAL A 123 -14.36 -13.98 -3.17
N ARG A 124 -15.29 -13.35 -3.86
CA ARG A 124 -15.55 -13.62 -5.28
C ARG A 124 -15.58 -12.33 -6.08
N GLY A 125 -15.28 -12.44 -7.36
CA GLY A 125 -15.33 -11.27 -8.22
C GLY A 125 -14.94 -11.57 -9.65
N HIS A 126 -14.72 -10.48 -10.39
CA HIS A 126 -14.34 -10.50 -11.79
C HIS A 126 -13.09 -9.65 -12.00
N VAL A 127 -12.28 -10.05 -12.98
CA VAL A 127 -11.25 -9.20 -13.56
C VAL A 127 -11.69 -8.84 -14.98
N ARG A 128 -11.80 -7.56 -15.27
CA ARG A 128 -12.32 -7.02 -16.53
C ARG A 128 -11.38 -5.96 -17.10
N ALA A 129 -11.43 -5.79 -18.40
CA ALA A 129 -10.87 -4.63 -19.09
C ALA A 129 -11.78 -3.40 -18.92
N LEU A 130 -11.29 -2.22 -19.27
CA LEU A 130 -12.02 -0.97 -19.15
C LEU A 130 -13.31 -0.92 -20.03
N ASP A 131 -13.32 -1.65 -21.14
CA ASP A 131 -14.50 -1.83 -22.01
C ASP A 131 -15.52 -2.84 -21.47
N GLY A 132 -15.24 -3.44 -20.31
CA GLY A 132 -16.08 -4.43 -19.65
C GLY A 132 -15.82 -5.88 -20.08
N ALA A 133 -14.93 -6.14 -21.05
CA ALA A 133 -14.58 -7.48 -21.47
C ALA A 133 -13.95 -8.27 -20.30
N PRO A 134 -14.28 -9.57 -20.13
CA PRO A 134 -13.63 -10.40 -19.12
C PRO A 134 -12.15 -10.62 -19.48
N ILE A 135 -11.29 -10.75 -18.48
CA ILE A 135 -9.88 -11.09 -18.65
C ILE A 135 -9.67 -12.51 -18.11
N PRO A 136 -9.70 -13.54 -18.96
CA PRO A 136 -9.42 -14.91 -18.54
C PRO A 136 -7.93 -15.11 -18.27
N GLY A 137 -7.62 -16.01 -17.34
CA GLY A 137 -6.23 -16.33 -16.97
C GLY A 137 -5.48 -15.20 -16.26
N ALA A 138 -6.17 -14.15 -15.82
CA ALA A 138 -5.55 -13.15 -14.96
C ALA A 138 -5.11 -13.78 -13.65
N GLU A 139 -3.87 -13.53 -13.25
CA GLU A 139 -3.32 -13.96 -11.97
C GLU A 139 -3.81 -13.02 -10.88
N VAL A 140 -4.55 -13.57 -9.92
CA VAL A 140 -5.05 -12.86 -8.74
C VAL A 140 -4.32 -13.39 -7.52
N GLN A 141 -3.42 -12.58 -6.97
CA GLN A 141 -2.78 -12.83 -5.68
C GLN A 141 -3.58 -12.08 -4.62
N ALA A 142 -4.02 -12.78 -3.57
CA ALA A 142 -4.77 -12.18 -2.49
C ALA A 142 -4.20 -12.59 -1.13
N GLY A 143 -4.42 -11.80 -0.10
CA GLY A 143 -3.97 -12.13 1.25
C GLY A 143 -4.37 -11.13 2.33
N LEU A 144 -4.37 -11.62 3.57
CA LEU A 144 -4.49 -10.78 4.75
C LEU A 144 -3.20 -9.98 4.99
N PRO A 145 -3.28 -8.81 5.66
CA PRO A 145 -2.12 -7.96 5.94
C PRO A 145 -1.05 -8.61 6.82
N VAL A 146 -1.44 -9.52 7.69
CA VAL A 146 -0.53 -10.30 8.56
C VAL A 146 -0.30 -11.68 7.99
N ASN A 147 0.93 -12.18 8.08
CA ASN A 147 1.40 -13.44 7.48
C ASN A 147 0.72 -14.73 8.01
N GLU A 148 -0.27 -14.62 8.86
CA GLU A 148 -0.94 -15.75 9.52
C GLU A 148 -2.24 -16.14 8.83
N GLY A 149 -2.58 -15.50 7.70
CA GLY A 149 -3.78 -15.80 6.93
C GLY A 149 -3.45 -16.25 5.51
N PHE A 150 -4.50 -16.50 4.77
CA PHE A 150 -4.48 -16.90 3.39
C PHE A 150 -3.49 -16.08 2.54
N GLN A 151 -2.59 -16.77 1.88
CA GLN A 151 -1.75 -16.28 0.78
C GLN A 151 -1.87 -17.28 -0.37
N GLY A 152 -2.37 -16.84 -1.51
CA GLY A 152 -2.54 -17.71 -2.64
C GLY A 152 -2.58 -16.96 -3.97
N VAL A 153 -2.38 -17.73 -5.02
CA VAL A 153 -2.46 -17.28 -6.41
C VAL A 153 -3.58 -18.07 -7.09
N LEU A 154 -4.49 -17.35 -7.72
CA LEU A 154 -5.59 -17.89 -8.50
C LEU A 154 -5.49 -17.40 -9.93
N LEU A 155 -6.00 -18.20 -10.86
CA LEU A 155 -6.25 -17.76 -12.23
C LEU A 155 -7.74 -17.56 -12.43
N THR A 156 -8.12 -16.48 -13.10
CA THR A 156 -9.51 -16.25 -13.50
C THR A 156 -9.95 -17.24 -14.58
N ASP A 157 -11.23 -17.62 -14.54
CA ASP A 157 -11.85 -18.49 -15.54
C ASP A 157 -12.12 -17.76 -16.89
N ALA A 158 -12.81 -18.42 -17.81
CA ALA A 158 -13.13 -17.87 -19.14
C ALA A 158 -13.99 -16.60 -19.09
N GLU A 159 -14.77 -16.43 -18.04
CA GLU A 159 -15.62 -15.25 -17.78
C GLU A 159 -14.92 -14.20 -16.90
N GLY A 160 -13.62 -14.40 -16.62
CA GLY A 160 -12.82 -13.50 -15.77
C GLY A 160 -13.16 -13.63 -14.28
N ARG A 161 -13.81 -14.70 -13.83
CA ARG A 161 -14.24 -14.88 -12.44
C ARG A 161 -13.17 -15.53 -11.60
N PHE A 162 -13.15 -15.19 -10.33
CA PHE A 162 -12.38 -15.88 -9.29
C PHE A 162 -13.24 -16.07 -8.03
N LEU A 163 -12.88 -17.06 -7.24
CA LEU A 163 -13.48 -17.35 -5.93
C LEU A 163 -12.42 -17.96 -5.03
N PHE A 164 -12.32 -17.49 -3.78
CA PHE A 164 -11.51 -18.13 -2.74
C PHE A 164 -12.12 -17.92 -1.36
N GLU A 165 -11.72 -18.77 -0.43
CA GLU A 165 -12.07 -18.67 1.00
C GLU A 165 -10.88 -18.13 1.78
N THR A 166 -11.14 -17.25 2.76
CA THR A 166 -10.16 -16.70 3.70
C THR A 166 -10.86 -16.44 5.04
N ALA A 167 -10.14 -15.92 6.02
CA ALA A 167 -10.76 -15.39 7.23
C ALA A 167 -11.22 -13.94 7.03
N VAL A 168 -12.23 -13.52 7.79
CA VAL A 168 -12.64 -12.10 7.85
C VAL A 168 -11.48 -11.28 8.37
N ALA A 169 -11.07 -10.26 7.61
CA ALA A 169 -10.01 -9.36 8.05
C ALA A 169 -10.46 -8.53 9.26
N ALA A 170 -9.53 -8.28 10.16
CA ALA A 170 -9.69 -7.38 11.30
C ALA A 170 -8.82 -6.14 11.13
N PRO A 171 -9.14 -5.02 11.82
CA PRO A 171 -8.23 -3.88 11.90
C PRO A 171 -6.84 -4.30 12.37
N GLN A 172 -5.80 -3.69 11.78
CA GLN A 172 -4.41 -4.05 12.06
C GLN A 172 -3.73 -2.95 12.85
N PRO A 173 -3.14 -3.24 14.02
CA PRO A 173 -2.35 -2.26 14.74
C PRO A 173 -1.00 -2.07 14.02
N ILE A 174 -0.53 -0.83 13.98
CA ILE A 174 0.87 -0.54 13.67
C ILE A 174 1.72 -0.88 14.90
N ALA A 175 2.86 -1.51 14.67
CA ALA A 175 3.79 -1.87 15.74
C ALA A 175 4.21 -0.62 16.54
N ARG A 176 3.87 -0.57 17.84
CA ARG A 176 4.11 0.57 18.71
C ARG A 176 5.50 0.55 19.38
N ASP A 177 6.13 -0.60 19.43
CA ASP A 177 7.43 -0.83 20.05
C ASP A 177 8.60 -0.28 19.22
N GLY A 178 8.37 -0.03 17.93
CA GLY A 178 9.33 0.60 17.03
C GLY A 178 9.44 2.11 17.22
N ARG A 179 10.43 2.71 16.55
CA ARG A 179 10.68 4.17 16.64
C ARG A 179 9.57 4.97 15.98
N VAL A 180 9.10 4.52 14.80
CA VAL A 180 8.01 5.16 14.08
C VAL A 180 6.69 5.01 14.84
N GLY A 181 6.44 3.84 15.46
CA GLY A 181 5.28 3.66 16.32
C GLY A 181 5.24 4.62 17.50
N ARG A 182 6.41 4.88 18.15
CA ARG A 182 6.51 5.90 19.22
C ARG A 182 6.31 7.33 18.69
N LEU A 183 6.83 7.63 17.50
CA LEU A 183 6.61 8.94 16.86
C LEU A 183 5.12 9.16 16.60
N LEU A 184 4.43 8.17 16.00
CA LEU A 184 2.98 8.24 15.78
C LEU A 184 2.20 8.44 17.07
N HIS A 185 2.58 7.74 18.14
CA HIS A 185 1.97 7.92 19.44
C HIS A 185 2.16 9.35 19.98
N ALA A 186 3.37 9.91 19.85
CA ALA A 186 3.66 11.27 20.26
C ALA A 186 2.88 12.33 19.46
N LEU A 187 2.57 12.03 18.19
CA LEU A 187 1.74 12.87 17.32
C LEU A 187 0.23 12.73 17.57
N GLY A 188 -0.19 11.83 18.48
CA GLY A 188 -1.61 11.57 18.77
C GLY A 188 -2.35 10.84 17.65
N GLY A 189 -1.64 10.31 16.66
CA GLY A 189 -2.24 9.57 15.55
C GLY A 189 -2.82 8.21 15.97
N PRO A 190 -3.92 7.75 15.36
CA PRO A 190 -4.44 6.42 15.58
C PRO A 190 -3.43 5.38 15.07
N PRO A 191 -3.09 4.37 15.88
CA PRO A 191 -2.08 3.39 15.51
C PRO A 191 -2.69 2.19 14.78
N TRP A 192 -3.78 2.39 14.05
CA TRP A 192 -4.53 1.32 13.42
C TRP A 192 -4.68 1.54 11.93
N ARG A 193 -4.74 0.43 11.21
CA ARG A 193 -5.25 0.36 9.85
C ARG A 193 -6.63 -0.29 9.85
N PRO A 194 -7.55 0.16 9.00
CA PRO A 194 -8.86 -0.50 8.86
C PRO A 194 -8.70 -1.94 8.38
N ALA A 195 -9.72 -2.77 8.64
CA ALA A 195 -9.80 -4.12 8.12
C ALA A 195 -9.75 -4.11 6.58
N HIS A 196 -8.83 -4.87 5.99
CA HIS A 196 -8.66 -4.93 4.54
C HIS A 196 -8.06 -6.24 4.05
N LEU A 197 -8.30 -6.54 2.78
CA LEU A 197 -7.60 -7.56 2.01
C LEU A 197 -6.69 -6.90 0.99
N ARG A 198 -5.51 -7.48 0.77
CA ARG A 198 -4.54 -7.05 -0.26
C ARG A 198 -4.72 -7.87 -1.52
N PHE A 199 -4.58 -7.20 -2.65
CA PHE A 199 -4.65 -7.83 -3.97
C PHE A 199 -3.48 -7.36 -4.85
N THR A 200 -2.92 -8.30 -5.58
CA THR A 200 -2.06 -8.02 -6.72
C THR A 200 -2.64 -8.76 -7.92
N ILE A 201 -2.93 -8.05 -8.99
CA ILE A 201 -3.53 -8.63 -10.18
C ILE A 201 -2.63 -8.35 -11.37
N SER A 202 -2.30 -9.42 -12.11
CA SER A 202 -1.44 -9.38 -13.29
C SER A 202 -2.12 -10.11 -14.45
N ALA A 203 -2.09 -9.51 -15.64
CA ALA A 203 -2.56 -10.15 -16.86
C ALA A 203 -1.72 -9.68 -18.05
N ALA A 204 -1.52 -10.53 -19.03
CA ALA A 204 -0.77 -10.19 -20.26
C ALA A 204 -1.48 -9.04 -21.01
N GLY A 205 -0.74 -7.98 -21.34
CA GLY A 205 -1.30 -6.80 -22.04
C GLY A 205 -1.93 -5.76 -21.12
N TYR A 206 -1.90 -5.96 -19.80
CA TYR A 206 -2.45 -5.02 -18.81
C TYR A 206 -1.40 -4.55 -17.82
N GLU A 207 -1.61 -3.36 -17.28
CA GLU A 207 -0.82 -2.85 -16.16
C GLU A 207 -1.09 -3.66 -14.90
N ARG A 208 -0.02 -4.05 -14.21
CA ARG A 208 -0.15 -4.70 -12.89
C ARG A 208 -0.89 -3.79 -11.92
N LEU A 209 -1.91 -4.33 -11.27
CA LEU A 209 -2.68 -3.65 -10.23
C LEU A 209 -2.24 -4.15 -8.85
N VAL A 210 -1.82 -3.25 -7.98
CA VAL A 210 -1.67 -3.50 -6.54
C VAL A 210 -2.69 -2.65 -5.81
N THR A 211 -3.57 -3.28 -5.04
CA THR A 211 -4.68 -2.60 -4.38
C THR A 211 -5.11 -3.28 -3.09
N GLN A 212 -6.05 -2.67 -2.39
CA GLN A 212 -6.62 -3.18 -1.14
C GLN A 212 -8.13 -2.96 -1.18
N LEU A 213 -8.91 -3.89 -0.62
CA LEU A 213 -10.33 -3.70 -0.40
C LEU A 213 -10.57 -3.56 1.10
N PHE A 214 -11.21 -2.48 1.48
CA PHE A 214 -11.48 -2.11 2.86
C PHE A 214 -12.91 -2.47 3.23
N ARG A 215 -13.11 -2.85 4.49
CA ARG A 215 -14.43 -3.19 5.01
C ARG A 215 -15.22 -1.92 5.33
N GLU A 216 -16.43 -1.77 4.74
CA GLU A 216 -17.36 -0.70 5.09
C GLU A 216 -17.76 -0.80 6.58
N GLY A 217 -17.90 0.37 7.23
CA GLY A 217 -18.24 0.48 8.65
C GLY A 217 -17.07 0.22 9.61
N ASP A 218 -15.84 0.01 9.12
CA ASP A 218 -14.67 -0.09 9.99
C ASP A 218 -14.36 1.28 10.62
N PRO A 219 -14.13 1.35 11.96
CA PRO A 219 -13.94 2.61 12.67
C PRO A 219 -12.67 3.38 12.29
N TYR A 220 -11.76 2.75 11.56
CA TYR A 220 -10.48 3.37 11.17
C TYR A 220 -10.43 3.81 9.70
N LEU A 221 -11.54 3.74 8.94
CA LEU A 221 -11.57 4.15 7.53
C LEU A 221 -11.11 5.59 7.32
N ASP A 222 -11.57 6.50 8.18
CA ASP A 222 -11.20 7.92 8.13
C ASP A 222 -9.91 8.24 8.90
N ALA A 223 -9.28 7.22 9.49
CA ALA A 223 -8.13 7.37 10.37
C ALA A 223 -7.03 6.32 10.09
N ASP A 224 -6.92 5.86 8.83
CA ASP A 224 -5.86 4.91 8.43
C ASP A 224 -4.49 5.55 8.66
N ALA A 225 -3.71 4.95 9.55
CA ALA A 225 -2.39 5.44 9.95
C ALA A 225 -1.36 5.56 8.81
N VAL A 226 -1.67 5.01 7.63
CA VAL A 226 -0.79 5.04 6.44
C VAL A 226 -1.47 5.64 5.21
N PHE A 227 -2.65 6.22 5.36
CA PHE A 227 -3.37 6.93 4.29
C PHE A 227 -3.66 6.08 3.05
N GLY A 228 -3.91 4.78 3.24
CA GLY A 228 -4.12 3.84 2.14
C GLY A 228 -5.55 3.78 1.61
N VAL A 229 -6.54 4.24 2.39
CA VAL A 229 -7.96 4.13 2.03
C VAL A 229 -8.29 4.99 0.82
N ARG A 230 -9.08 4.42 -0.10
CA ARG A 230 -9.72 5.10 -1.22
C ARG A 230 -11.19 4.77 -1.19
N SER A 231 -12.06 5.75 -1.39
CA SER A 231 -13.52 5.55 -1.29
C SER A 231 -14.05 4.49 -2.27
N SER A 232 -13.45 4.38 -3.46
CA SER A 232 -13.82 3.37 -4.46
C SER A 232 -13.44 1.94 -4.07
N LEU A 233 -12.64 1.77 -3.04
CA LEU A 233 -12.12 0.49 -2.55
C LEU A 233 -12.72 0.09 -1.19
N VAL A 234 -13.64 0.89 -0.68
CA VAL A 234 -14.45 0.55 0.50
C VAL A 234 -15.66 -0.24 0.02
N THR A 235 -15.87 -1.42 0.58
CA THR A 235 -16.85 -2.40 0.09
C THR A 235 -17.65 -3.01 1.24
N ASP A 236 -18.89 -3.38 0.95
CA ASP A 236 -19.73 -4.12 1.88
C ASP A 236 -19.22 -5.56 2.03
N TRP A 237 -19.03 -5.98 3.27
CA TRP A 237 -18.74 -7.36 3.62
C TRP A 237 -19.99 -7.93 4.31
N VAL A 238 -20.76 -8.72 3.53
CA VAL A 238 -22.08 -9.16 3.94
C VAL A 238 -21.96 -10.42 4.80
N ARG A 239 -22.41 -10.34 6.06
CA ARG A 239 -22.45 -11.47 6.98
C ARG A 239 -23.74 -12.27 6.81
N HIS A 240 -23.60 -13.60 6.78
CA HIS A 240 -24.68 -14.59 6.70
C HIS A 240 -24.65 -15.45 7.96
N GLU A 241 -25.80 -15.75 8.54
CA GLU A 241 -25.91 -16.61 9.74
C GLU A 241 -25.80 -18.11 9.42
N GLY A 242 -25.66 -18.47 8.15
CA GLY A 242 -25.54 -19.80 7.59
C GLY A 242 -26.24 -19.87 6.24
N GLY A 243 -26.27 -21.05 5.60
CA GLY A 243 -26.91 -21.25 4.31
C GLY A 243 -25.95 -21.68 3.21
N ARG A 244 -26.35 -21.48 1.95
CA ARG A 244 -25.55 -21.90 0.80
C ARG A 244 -24.37 -20.93 0.61
N THR A 245 -23.17 -21.50 0.61
CA THR A 245 -21.91 -20.76 0.41
C THR A 245 -21.60 -20.55 -1.09
N PRO A 246 -20.79 -19.55 -1.46
CA PRO A 246 -20.46 -19.26 -2.86
C PRO A 246 -19.77 -20.40 -3.61
N ASP A 247 -19.09 -21.30 -2.92
CA ASP A 247 -18.48 -22.52 -3.49
C ASP A 247 -19.47 -23.67 -3.70
N GLY A 248 -20.76 -23.44 -3.40
CA GLY A 248 -21.86 -24.39 -3.64
C GLY A 248 -22.16 -25.33 -2.48
N HIS A 249 -21.42 -25.26 -1.38
CA HIS A 249 -21.69 -26.04 -0.16
C HIS A 249 -22.79 -25.41 0.70
N THR A 250 -23.09 -26.04 1.83
CA THR A 250 -23.98 -25.48 2.85
C THR A 250 -23.23 -25.39 4.17
N SER A 251 -23.24 -24.20 4.78
CA SER A 251 -22.67 -23.96 6.10
C SER A 251 -23.77 -23.81 7.15
N ALA A 252 -23.64 -24.53 8.26
CA ALA A 252 -24.44 -24.28 9.46
C ALA A 252 -23.86 -23.16 10.33
N LEU A 253 -22.62 -22.74 10.07
CA LEU A 253 -21.92 -21.68 10.78
C LEU A 253 -22.03 -20.37 10.01
N PRO A 254 -21.96 -19.21 10.70
CA PRO A 254 -21.89 -17.91 10.05
C PRO A 254 -20.69 -17.82 9.12
N PHE A 255 -20.86 -17.04 8.06
CA PHE A 255 -19.79 -16.68 7.12
C PHE A 255 -20.04 -15.30 6.52
N THR A 256 -19.00 -14.70 5.99
CA THR A 256 -19.06 -13.40 5.31
C THR A 256 -18.81 -13.58 3.81
N THR A 257 -19.42 -12.74 2.98
CA THR A 257 -19.12 -12.66 1.54
C THR A 257 -18.61 -11.27 1.19
N LEU A 258 -17.65 -11.23 0.28
CA LEU A 258 -17.11 -10.02 -0.34
C LEU A 258 -17.14 -10.20 -1.86
N ASP A 259 -17.84 -9.29 -2.54
CA ASP A 259 -17.95 -9.25 -4.00
C ASP A 259 -17.27 -8.00 -4.56
N PHE A 260 -16.38 -8.15 -5.55
CA PHE A 260 -15.74 -7.02 -6.20
C PHE A 260 -15.35 -7.28 -7.66
N THR A 261 -15.44 -6.25 -8.49
CA THR A 261 -14.96 -6.29 -9.88
C THR A 261 -13.73 -5.42 -10.02
N PHE A 262 -12.59 -6.04 -10.34
CA PHE A 262 -11.35 -5.34 -10.67
C PHE A 262 -11.35 -4.98 -12.15
N VAL A 263 -11.11 -3.70 -12.44
CA VAL A 263 -10.99 -3.20 -13.81
C VAL A 263 -9.53 -2.80 -14.06
N LEU A 264 -8.90 -3.47 -15.03
CA LEU A 264 -7.49 -3.24 -15.36
C LEU A 264 -7.36 -2.22 -16.51
N ASN A 265 -6.27 -1.44 -16.44
CA ASN A 265 -5.83 -0.59 -17.55
C ASN A 265 -4.94 -1.39 -18.50
N ASN A 266 -5.05 -1.10 -19.81
CA ASN A 266 -4.13 -1.67 -20.80
C ASN A 266 -2.71 -1.19 -20.54
N ALA A 267 -1.73 -2.09 -20.69
CA ALA A 267 -0.33 -1.69 -20.64
C ALA A 267 -0.02 -0.72 -21.78
N THR A 268 0.58 0.42 -21.44
CA THR A 268 1.10 1.32 -22.46
C THR A 268 2.29 0.67 -23.18
N THR A 269 2.35 0.76 -24.50
CA THR A 269 3.34 0.12 -25.39
C THR A 269 4.77 0.64 -25.14
N GLY A 270 5.15 0.99 -23.92
CA GLY A 270 6.43 1.57 -23.53
C GLY A 270 7.09 0.95 -22.31
N ASP A 271 6.38 0.18 -21.49
CA ASP A 271 6.92 -0.43 -20.27
C ASP A 271 7.38 -1.88 -20.53
N LYS A 272 8.46 -2.00 -21.31
CA LYS A 272 9.29 -3.21 -21.32
C LYS A 272 10.56 -2.91 -20.55
N THR A 273 10.56 -3.15 -19.24
CA THR A 273 11.79 -3.40 -18.46
C THR A 273 11.50 -4.46 -17.41
#